data_d72851b565ce632bd75bb288c52dc09f
#
_entry.id   d72851b565ce632bd75bb288c52dc09f
#
_cell.length_a   1.000
_cell.length_b   1.000
_cell.length_c   1.000
_cell.angle_alpha   90.00
_cell.angle_beta   90.00
_cell.angle_gamma   90.00
#
_symmetry.space_group_name_H-M   'P 1'
#
loop_
_entity.id
_entity.type
_entity.pdbx_description
1 polymer ?
#
loop_
_entity_poly.entity_id
_entity_poly.type
_entity_poly.pdbx_seq_one_letter_code
_entity_poly.pdbx_strand_id
1 'polypeptide(L)'
;MMTIVVLGCFGLVLLVSACIVAEVFAGARRRRGLGEEKTAGRVVKVRGPVRGQGEDGAPTEYVEVVVEYYTRHGEGPFVATRRLPMASRTLYAAEDRVIVSYDVRSPRRGRVEGRVSHWPQLGPRRSPVPQP
;
A
#
# COMPACT_ATOMS: atom_id res chain seq x y z
N MET A 1 14.37 -30.39 -45.80
CA MET A 1 13.28 -29.44 -45.57
C MET A 1 12.63 -29.52 -44.18
N MET A 2 12.51 -30.67 -43.55
CA MET A 2 11.95 -30.80 -42.21
C MET A 2 12.74 -30.09 -41.09
N THR A 3 14.05 -30.02 -41.17
CA THR A 3 14.92 -29.44 -40.15
C THR A 3 14.79 -27.91 -40.03
N ILE A 4 14.52 -27.23 -41.13
CA ILE A 4 14.37 -25.75 -41.11
C ILE A 4 13.06 -25.31 -40.48
N VAL A 5 11.98 -26.07 -40.65
CA VAL A 5 10.67 -25.79 -40.07
C VAL A 5 10.70 -25.95 -38.56
N VAL A 6 11.39 -26.94 -38.03
CA VAL A 6 11.53 -27.18 -36.60
C VAL A 6 12.32 -26.05 -35.91
N LEU A 7 13.41 -25.59 -36.53
CA LEU A 7 14.18 -24.46 -35.99
C LEU A 7 13.37 -23.16 -35.96
N GLY A 8 12.53 -22.91 -36.97
CA GLY A 8 11.67 -21.73 -37.00
C GLY A 8 10.62 -21.71 -35.92
N CYS A 9 9.98 -22.85 -35.60
CA CYS A 9 9.00 -22.96 -34.53
C CYS A 9 9.64 -22.76 -33.15
N PHE A 10 10.84 -23.30 -32.91
CA PHE A 10 11.54 -23.09 -31.63
C PHE A 10 11.90 -21.62 -31.38
N GLY A 11 12.38 -20.93 -32.43
CA GLY A 11 12.71 -19.52 -32.37
C GLY A 11 11.49 -18.65 -32.04
N LEU A 12 10.32 -18.94 -32.64
CA LEU A 12 9.08 -18.21 -32.40
C LEU A 12 8.55 -18.40 -30.97
N VAL A 13 8.59 -19.61 -30.45
CA VAL A 13 8.13 -19.92 -29.09
C VAL A 13 9.03 -19.23 -28.05
N LEU A 14 10.34 -19.19 -28.23
CA LEU A 14 11.25 -18.47 -27.35
C LEU A 14 11.02 -16.97 -27.37
N LEU A 15 10.73 -16.39 -28.53
CA LEU A 15 10.49 -14.96 -28.69
C LEU A 15 9.17 -14.53 -28.01
N VAL A 16 8.11 -15.31 -28.15
CA VAL A 16 6.83 -15.08 -27.49
C VAL A 16 6.96 -15.22 -25.98
N SER A 17 7.68 -16.22 -25.48
CA SER A 17 7.92 -16.40 -24.05
C SER A 17 8.72 -15.24 -23.45
N ALA A 18 9.72 -14.72 -24.14
CA ALA A 18 10.50 -13.57 -23.70
C ALA A 18 9.65 -12.28 -23.63
N CYS A 19 8.75 -12.08 -24.58
CA CYS A 19 7.82 -10.94 -24.55
C CYS A 19 6.85 -10.99 -23.36
N ILE A 20 6.27 -12.16 -23.07
CA ILE A 20 5.35 -12.34 -21.95
C ILE A 20 6.07 -12.08 -20.61
N VAL A 21 7.27 -12.60 -20.45
CA VAL A 21 8.08 -12.38 -19.24
C VAL A 21 8.43 -10.89 -19.08
N ALA A 22 8.82 -10.23 -20.18
CA ALA A 22 9.13 -8.79 -20.15
C ALA A 22 7.91 -7.93 -19.78
N GLU A 23 6.71 -8.25 -20.26
CA GLU A 23 5.49 -7.54 -19.89
C GLU A 23 5.09 -7.75 -18.43
N VAL A 24 5.22 -8.95 -17.91
CA VAL A 24 4.96 -9.25 -16.49
C VAL A 24 5.94 -8.51 -15.58
N PHE A 25 7.23 -8.48 -15.93
CA PHE A 25 8.23 -7.72 -15.17
C PHE A 25 8.08 -6.21 -15.32
N ALA A 26 7.72 -5.71 -16.49
CA ALA A 26 7.45 -4.28 -16.70
C ALA A 26 6.19 -3.84 -15.94
N GLY A 27 5.14 -4.65 -15.90
CA GLY A 27 3.94 -4.43 -15.09
C GLY A 27 4.22 -4.43 -13.58
N ALA A 28 5.07 -5.33 -13.10
CA ALA A 28 5.49 -5.38 -11.70
C ALA A 28 6.41 -4.20 -11.32
N ARG A 29 7.29 -3.76 -12.21
CA ARG A 29 8.12 -2.56 -12.01
C ARG A 29 7.32 -1.26 -12.08
N ARG A 30 6.33 -1.16 -12.98
CA ARG A 30 5.44 0.00 -13.03
C ARG A 30 4.59 0.16 -11.77
N ARG A 31 4.26 -0.93 -11.08
CA ARG A 31 3.55 -0.89 -9.80
C ARG A 31 4.45 -0.50 -8.61
N ARG A 32 5.77 -0.61 -8.73
CA ARG A 32 6.71 -0.37 -7.62
C ARG A 32 7.48 0.95 -7.67
N GLY A 33 7.33 1.78 -8.69
CA GLY A 33 8.43 2.71 -8.89
C GLY A 33 8.18 4.17 -9.12
N LEU A 34 7.06 4.60 -9.57
CA LEU A 34 6.90 6.01 -9.94
C LEU A 34 5.59 6.57 -9.38
N GLY A 35 5.65 7.05 -8.14
CA GLY A 35 4.59 7.84 -7.57
C GLY A 35 4.03 7.36 -6.24
N GLU A 36 4.56 6.28 -5.65
CA GLU A 36 4.14 5.86 -4.32
C GLU A 36 5.05 6.50 -3.27
N GLU A 37 4.48 7.32 -2.43
CA GLU A 37 5.14 7.93 -1.28
C GLU A 37 4.54 7.40 0.02
N LYS A 38 5.32 7.46 1.09
CA LYS A 38 4.90 7.09 2.44
C LYS A 38 4.90 8.29 3.35
N THR A 39 3.88 8.36 4.19
CA THR A 39 3.73 9.40 5.20
C THR A 39 3.22 8.80 6.50
N ALA A 40 3.34 9.56 7.59
CA ALA A 40 2.74 9.17 8.86
C ALA A 40 1.28 9.61 8.88
N GLY A 41 0.40 8.68 9.23
CA GLY A 41 -1.00 8.93 9.51
C GLY A 41 -1.31 8.78 10.99
N ARG A 42 -2.48 9.25 11.39
CA ARG A 42 -3.02 9.15 12.74
C ARG A 42 -4.31 8.37 12.71
N VAL A 43 -4.45 7.38 13.58
CA VAL A 43 -5.72 6.68 13.77
C VAL A 43 -6.72 7.63 14.41
N VAL A 44 -7.78 7.93 13.70
CA VAL A 44 -8.85 8.81 14.18
C VAL A 44 -9.91 8.00 14.90
N LYS A 45 -10.23 6.83 14.38
CA LYS A 45 -11.30 6.00 14.89
C LYS A 45 -11.06 4.53 14.58
N VAL A 46 -11.44 3.69 15.54
CA VAL A 46 -11.55 2.25 15.36
C VAL A 46 -13.02 1.88 15.48
N ARG A 47 -13.59 1.35 14.42
CA ARG A 47 -14.99 0.94 14.35
C ARG A 47 -15.08 -0.58 14.38
N GLY A 48 -16.04 -1.11 15.10
CA GLY A 48 -16.34 -2.52 15.04
C GLY A 48 -17.17 -3.02 16.21
N PRO A 49 -17.72 -4.21 16.07
CA PRO A 49 -17.62 -5.11 14.93
C PRO A 49 -18.44 -4.63 13.72
N VAL A 50 -17.88 -4.74 12.52
CA VAL A 50 -18.57 -4.50 11.25
C VAL A 50 -18.77 -5.83 10.55
N ARG A 51 -20.00 -6.10 10.12
CA ARG A 51 -20.32 -7.33 9.40
C ARG A 51 -20.03 -7.16 7.91
N GLY A 52 -19.42 -8.17 7.31
CA GLY A 52 -19.14 -8.24 5.90
C GLY A 52 -19.04 -9.67 5.42
N GLN A 53 -18.68 -9.84 4.16
CA GLN A 53 -18.39 -11.15 3.60
C GLN A 53 -16.88 -11.38 3.60
N GLY A 54 -16.43 -12.54 4.08
CA GLY A 54 -15.07 -13.02 3.93
C GLY A 54 -14.77 -13.40 2.47
N GLU A 55 -13.52 -13.74 2.20
CA GLU A 55 -13.06 -14.16 0.86
C GLU A 55 -13.78 -15.42 0.35
N ASP A 56 -14.26 -16.24 1.26
CA ASP A 56 -15.05 -17.46 1.01
C ASP A 56 -16.57 -17.21 0.88
N GLY A 57 -17.01 -15.93 0.96
CA GLY A 57 -18.41 -15.54 0.93
C GLY A 57 -19.16 -15.77 2.24
N ALA A 58 -18.53 -16.33 3.29
CA ALA A 58 -19.12 -16.49 4.60
C ALA A 58 -19.26 -15.15 5.32
N PRO A 59 -20.30 -14.95 6.17
CA PRO A 59 -20.42 -13.76 6.99
C PRO A 59 -19.25 -13.69 7.96
N THR A 60 -18.52 -12.57 7.93
CA THR A 60 -17.33 -12.33 8.75
C THR A 60 -17.45 -11.00 9.45
N GLU A 61 -17.02 -10.95 10.70
CA GLU A 61 -16.90 -9.70 11.46
C GLU A 61 -15.47 -9.19 11.39
N TYR A 62 -15.32 -7.90 11.16
CA TYR A 62 -14.03 -7.22 11.10
C TYR A 62 -14.07 -5.87 11.83
N VAL A 63 -12.89 -5.37 12.12
CA VAL A 63 -12.67 -4.03 12.66
C VAL A 63 -12.22 -3.12 11.53
N GLU A 64 -12.74 -1.92 11.51
CA GLU A 64 -12.37 -0.89 10.54
C GLU A 64 -11.55 0.19 11.25
N VAL A 65 -10.32 0.37 10.82
CA VAL A 65 -9.41 1.40 11.31
C VAL A 65 -9.44 2.57 10.33
N VAL A 66 -9.86 3.74 10.81
CA VAL A 66 -9.92 4.98 10.04
C VAL A 66 -8.71 5.83 10.38
N VAL A 67 -7.96 6.19 9.36
CA VAL A 67 -6.70 6.93 9.47
C VAL A 67 -6.79 8.22 8.69
N GLU A 68 -6.40 9.32 9.33
CA GLU A 68 -6.22 10.62 8.70
C GLU A 68 -4.74 10.84 8.42
N TYR A 69 -4.40 11.36 7.26
CA TYR A 69 -3.03 11.64 6.87
C TYR A 69 -2.92 12.85 5.95
N TYR A 70 -1.73 13.42 5.93
CA TYR A 70 -1.32 14.47 5.01
C TYR A 70 -0.23 13.95 4.10
N THR A 71 -0.17 14.44 2.87
CA THR A 71 0.96 14.15 1.99
C THR A 71 2.24 14.75 2.56
N ARG A 72 3.39 14.36 2.02
CA ARG A 72 4.67 14.96 2.39
C ARG A 72 4.73 16.47 2.12
N HIS A 73 3.92 16.96 1.20
CA HIS A 73 3.81 18.39 0.85
C HIS A 73 2.74 19.13 1.66
N GLY A 74 2.11 18.47 2.62
CA GLY A 74 1.12 19.08 3.50
C GLY A 74 -0.29 19.17 2.94
N GLU A 75 -0.58 18.49 1.82
CA GLU A 75 -1.94 18.41 1.29
C GLU A 75 -2.79 17.45 2.12
N GLY A 76 -4.04 17.78 2.33
CA GLY A 76 -5.00 16.98 3.08
C GLY A 76 -5.85 17.85 4.01
N PRO A 77 -6.51 17.24 5.00
CA PRO A 77 -6.41 15.84 5.41
C PRO A 77 -7.09 14.86 4.44
N PHE A 78 -6.48 13.73 4.22
CA PHE A 78 -7.08 12.60 3.51
C PHE A 78 -7.39 11.47 4.48
N VAL A 79 -8.32 10.60 4.12
CA VAL A 79 -8.75 9.48 4.95
C VAL A 79 -8.46 8.17 4.25
N ALA A 80 -7.80 7.26 4.94
CA ALA A 80 -7.62 5.88 4.54
C ALA A 80 -8.29 4.96 5.55
N THR A 81 -8.84 3.86 5.07
CA THR A 81 -9.51 2.87 5.89
C THR A 81 -8.87 1.50 5.69
N ARG A 82 -8.64 0.78 6.79
CA ARG A 82 -8.15 -0.60 6.75
C ARG A 82 -9.09 -1.50 7.52
N ARG A 83 -9.44 -2.63 6.91
CA ARG A 83 -10.22 -3.69 7.55
C ARG A 83 -9.29 -4.74 8.11
N LEU A 84 -9.54 -5.14 9.34
CA LEU A 84 -8.75 -6.12 10.06
C LEU A 84 -9.65 -7.17 10.69
N PRO A 85 -9.16 -8.43 10.88
CA PRO A 85 -9.88 -9.43 11.65
C PRO A 85 -10.21 -8.94 13.06
N MET A 86 -11.30 -9.40 13.65
CA MET A 86 -11.69 -9.04 15.03
C MET A 86 -10.59 -9.31 16.06
N ALA A 87 -9.79 -10.35 15.88
CA ALA A 87 -8.64 -10.65 16.71
C ALA A 87 -7.60 -9.51 16.77
N SER A 88 -7.58 -8.65 15.75
CA SER A 88 -6.66 -7.51 15.67
C SER A 88 -7.21 -6.22 16.28
N ARG A 89 -8.38 -6.26 16.92
CA ARG A 89 -9.05 -5.07 17.47
C ARG A 89 -8.19 -4.29 18.46
N THR A 90 -7.39 -5.00 19.25
CA THR A 90 -6.53 -4.42 20.28
C THR A 90 -5.21 -3.87 19.75
N LEU A 91 -4.88 -4.11 18.47
CA LEU A 91 -3.63 -3.67 17.87
C LEU A 91 -3.60 -2.17 17.55
N TYR A 92 -4.75 -1.54 17.43
CA TYR A 92 -4.87 -0.13 17.08
C TYR A 92 -5.76 0.59 18.08
N ALA A 93 -5.32 1.77 18.47
CA ALA A 93 -6.08 2.70 19.30
C ALA A 93 -6.15 4.07 18.62
N ALA A 94 -7.13 4.89 19.02
CA ALA A 94 -7.18 6.28 18.57
C ALA A 94 -5.86 7.00 18.94
N GLU A 95 -5.40 7.91 18.06
CA GLU A 95 -4.14 8.64 18.16
C GLU A 95 -2.88 7.83 17.84
N ASP A 96 -2.97 6.52 17.59
CA ASP A 96 -1.82 5.73 17.15
C ASP A 96 -1.28 6.26 15.82
N ARG A 97 0.04 6.27 15.71
CA ARG A 97 0.72 6.60 14.45
C ARG A 97 0.87 5.36 13.58
N VAL A 98 0.55 5.52 12.33
CA VAL A 98 0.62 4.47 11.32
C VAL A 98 1.31 4.99 10.07
N ILE A 99 1.78 4.04 9.25
CA ILE A 99 2.37 4.35 7.96
C ILE A 99 1.27 4.25 6.92
N VAL A 100 1.15 5.29 6.10
CA VAL A 100 0.24 5.33 4.96
C VAL A 100 1.06 5.50 3.70
N SER A 101 0.89 4.59 2.76
CA SER A 101 1.39 4.75 1.39
C SER A 101 0.29 5.33 0.50
N TYR A 102 0.64 6.22 -0.39
CA TYR A 102 -0.29 6.86 -1.31
C TYR A 102 0.38 7.12 -2.66
N ASP A 103 -0.42 7.15 -3.71
CA ASP A 103 0.03 7.56 -5.03
C ASP A 103 0.07 9.10 -5.10
N VAL A 104 1.19 9.67 -5.52
CA VAL A 104 1.37 11.12 -5.67
C VAL A 104 0.35 11.72 -6.64
N ARG A 105 -0.07 10.95 -7.63
CA ARG A 105 -1.09 11.38 -8.61
C ARG A 105 -2.52 11.29 -8.08
N SER A 106 -2.73 10.46 -7.05
CA SER A 106 -4.04 10.24 -6.43
C SER A 106 -3.88 10.14 -4.91
N PRO A 107 -3.53 11.24 -4.23
CA PRO A 107 -3.21 11.23 -2.81
C PRO A 107 -4.39 10.81 -1.92
N ARG A 108 -5.62 10.85 -2.43
CA ARG A 108 -6.83 10.38 -1.75
C ARG A 108 -6.89 8.85 -1.60
N ARG A 109 -6.10 8.10 -2.38
CA ARG A 109 -6.06 6.64 -2.34
C ARG A 109 -4.93 6.15 -1.46
N GLY A 110 -4.98 6.50 -0.19
CA GLY A 110 -4.02 6.04 0.79
C GLY A 110 -4.30 4.60 1.21
N ARG A 111 -3.22 3.88 1.51
CA ARG A 111 -3.24 2.52 2.04
C ARG A 111 -2.50 2.48 3.38
N VAL A 112 -3.17 2.01 4.41
CA VAL A 112 -2.56 1.85 5.73
C VAL A 112 -1.69 0.58 5.73
N GLU A 113 -0.39 0.72 5.96
CA GLU A 113 0.56 -0.40 5.94
C GLU A 113 0.77 -1.03 7.32
N GLY A 114 0.88 -0.23 8.38
CA GLY A 114 1.09 -0.74 9.72
C GLY A 114 1.43 0.34 10.74
N ARG A 115 1.75 -0.08 11.96
CA ARG A 115 2.15 0.83 13.05
C ARG A 115 3.60 1.27 12.90
N VAL A 116 3.89 2.47 13.37
CA VAL A 116 5.22 3.09 13.32
C VAL A 116 6.20 2.51 14.35
N SER A 117 5.86 1.43 15.06
CA SER A 117 6.66 0.90 16.17
C SER A 117 8.14 0.63 15.87
N HIS A 118 8.56 0.63 14.61
CA HIS A 118 9.94 0.36 14.21
C HIS A 118 10.49 1.31 13.14
N TRP A 119 9.87 2.46 12.92
CA TRP A 119 10.44 3.42 11.98
C TRP A 119 11.49 4.28 12.68
N PRO A 120 12.71 4.38 12.14
CA PRO A 120 13.68 5.37 12.61
C PRO A 120 13.04 6.75 12.47
N GLN A 121 13.06 7.48 13.54
CA GLN A 121 12.40 8.76 13.79
C GLN A 121 12.47 9.72 12.59
N LEU A 122 11.45 9.70 11.73
CA LEU A 122 11.13 10.84 10.89
C LEU A 122 10.24 11.79 11.71
N GLY A 123 10.74 12.18 12.88
CA GLY A 123 10.17 13.31 13.60
C GLY A 123 10.33 14.58 12.76
N PRO A 124 9.38 15.52 12.79
CA PRO A 124 9.63 16.82 12.24
C PRO A 124 10.93 17.34 12.87
N ARG A 125 11.91 17.69 12.04
CA ARG A 125 13.09 18.42 12.50
C ARG A 125 12.56 19.61 13.29
N ARG A 126 12.66 19.55 14.59
CA ARG A 126 12.48 20.75 15.41
C ARG A 126 13.52 21.71 14.90
N SER A 127 13.08 22.73 14.21
CA SER A 127 13.92 23.89 13.93
C SER A 127 14.48 24.34 15.28
N PRO A 128 15.80 24.54 15.41
CA PRO A 128 16.34 25.06 16.64
C PRO A 128 15.67 26.42 16.88
N VAL A 129 14.93 26.50 17.97
CA VAL A 129 14.39 27.76 18.46
C VAL A 129 15.61 28.63 18.76
N PRO A 130 15.78 29.79 18.12
CA PRO A 130 16.85 30.71 18.51
C PRO A 130 16.57 31.11 19.94
N GLN A 131 17.48 30.76 20.83
CA GLN A 131 17.44 31.23 22.20
C GLN A 131 17.85 32.70 22.21
N PRO A 132 17.21 33.56 23.02
CA PRO A 132 17.52 34.96 23.14
C PRO A 132 18.92 35.20 23.73
#